data_d0daffd9840f4f538994da96f56bcfd5
#
_entry.id   d0daffd9840f4f538994da96f56bcfd5
#
_cell.length_a   1.000
_cell.length_b   1.000
_cell.length_c   1.000
_cell.angle_alpha   90.00
_cell.angle_beta   90.00
_cell.angle_gamma   90.00
#
_symmetry.space_group_name_H-M   'P 1'
#
loop_
_entity.id
_entity.type
_entity.pdbx_description
1 polymer ?
#
loop_
_entity_poly.entity_id
_entity_poly.type
_entity_poly.pdbx_seq_one_letter_code
_entity_poly.pdbx_strand_id
1 'polypeptide(L)'
;MVEKVDRRVRKTKAQLRAGLARLMQKKSIKEITVKELVDEVDINRSTFYLHYSDIYQMLESIETELMDEIAQVIEEHPLDLVQNGSSYPMIEHIFTILDNNKDICIALMGSNGDMGFVSRMEKMVADTVLRQLSGKFAADNHDVEYVYAFCLNGCVGMIKAWLSSEHRESTKHIAELTNRMIENTTHDFLRQIPNA
;
A
#
# COMPACT_ATOMS: atom_id res chain seq x y z
N MET A 1 19.11 16.25 -9.37
CA MET A 1 19.66 15.48 -10.51
C MET A 1 19.34 14.03 -10.19
N VAL A 2 18.27 13.48 -10.78
CA VAL A 2 17.89 12.06 -10.56
C VAL A 2 18.98 11.23 -11.25
N GLU A 3 19.77 10.53 -10.45
CA GLU A 3 20.77 9.59 -10.93
C GLU A 3 20.06 8.54 -11.79
N LYS A 4 20.48 8.41 -13.03
CA LYS A 4 19.89 7.48 -14.00
C LYS A 4 20.29 6.08 -13.52
N VAL A 5 19.42 5.45 -12.70
CA VAL A 5 19.64 4.10 -12.19
C VAL A 5 19.89 3.16 -13.39
N ASP A 6 21.03 2.49 -13.40
CA ASP A 6 21.41 1.58 -14.46
C ASP A 6 20.31 0.52 -14.67
N ARG A 7 19.89 0.31 -15.91
CA ARG A 7 18.89 -0.68 -16.31
C ARG A 7 19.18 -2.07 -15.74
N ARG A 8 20.46 -2.42 -15.60
CA ARG A 8 20.91 -3.68 -15.01
C ARG A 8 20.57 -3.77 -13.52
N VAL A 9 20.79 -2.68 -12.78
CA VAL A 9 20.45 -2.58 -11.35
C VAL A 9 18.94 -2.77 -11.14
N ARG A 10 18.11 -2.06 -11.92
CA ARG A 10 16.65 -2.20 -11.85
C ARG A 10 16.20 -3.64 -12.14
N LYS A 11 16.76 -4.27 -13.15
CA LYS A 11 16.44 -5.67 -13.49
C LYS A 11 16.79 -6.62 -12.36
N THR A 12 17.97 -6.46 -11.77
CA THR A 12 18.44 -7.29 -10.63
C THR A 12 17.51 -7.10 -9.40
N LYS A 13 17.21 -5.85 -9.03
CA LYS A 13 16.29 -5.56 -7.92
C LYS A 13 14.90 -6.18 -8.16
N ALA A 14 14.35 -6.07 -9.38
CA ALA A 14 13.07 -6.67 -9.73
C ALA A 14 13.08 -8.21 -9.63
N GLN A 15 14.16 -8.87 -10.08
CA GLN A 15 14.32 -10.32 -9.94
C GLN A 15 14.38 -10.74 -8.47
N LEU A 16 15.18 -10.05 -7.65
CA LEU A 16 15.27 -10.29 -6.21
C LEU A 16 13.91 -10.12 -5.53
N ARG A 17 13.20 -9.01 -5.82
CA ARG A 17 11.86 -8.74 -5.27
C ARG A 17 10.87 -9.84 -5.61
N ALA A 18 10.82 -10.29 -6.86
CA ALA A 18 9.94 -11.39 -7.29
C ALA A 18 10.31 -12.72 -6.61
N GLY A 19 11.59 -13.02 -6.44
CA GLY A 19 12.06 -14.20 -5.72
C GLY A 19 11.68 -14.17 -4.24
N LEU A 20 11.88 -13.02 -3.60
CA LEU A 20 11.50 -12.84 -2.20
C LEU A 20 9.99 -13.04 -2.00
N ALA A 21 9.15 -12.45 -2.88
CA ALA A 21 7.70 -12.63 -2.83
C ALA A 21 7.29 -14.10 -2.94
N ARG A 22 7.90 -14.88 -3.85
CA ARG A 22 7.62 -16.32 -3.97
C ARG A 22 8.03 -17.12 -2.73
N LEU A 23 9.16 -16.79 -2.11
CA LEU A 23 9.60 -17.46 -0.89
C LEU A 23 8.72 -17.11 0.31
N MET A 24 8.32 -15.85 0.47
CA MET A 24 7.43 -15.40 1.55
C MET A 24 6.02 -16.00 1.46
N GLN A 25 5.55 -16.37 0.27
CA GLN A 25 4.29 -17.13 0.15
C GLN A 25 4.37 -18.53 0.75
N LYS A 26 5.57 -19.10 0.87
CA LYS A 26 5.79 -20.48 1.36
C LYS A 26 6.21 -20.51 2.82
N LYS A 27 6.89 -19.50 3.32
CA LYS A 27 7.46 -19.47 4.68
C LYS A 27 7.72 -18.05 5.18
N SER A 28 7.88 -17.93 6.50
CA SER A 28 8.17 -16.65 7.16
C SER A 28 9.51 -16.06 6.69
N ILE A 29 9.59 -14.73 6.68
CA ILE A 29 10.85 -14.00 6.39
C ILE A 29 12.02 -14.45 7.25
N LYS A 30 11.77 -14.87 8.50
CA LYS A 30 12.78 -15.36 9.44
C LYS A 30 13.48 -16.65 8.99
N GLU A 31 12.84 -17.41 8.10
CA GLU A 31 13.34 -18.67 7.57
C GLU A 31 14.00 -18.53 6.20
N ILE A 32 13.94 -17.33 5.60
CA ILE A 32 14.50 -17.06 4.28
C ILE A 32 15.96 -16.62 4.42
N THR A 33 16.84 -17.30 3.70
CA THR A 33 18.28 -16.96 3.66
C THR A 33 18.67 -16.29 2.35
N VAL A 34 19.74 -15.48 2.37
CA VAL A 34 20.29 -14.89 1.13
C VAL A 34 20.67 -15.95 0.13
N LYS A 35 21.23 -17.10 0.59
CA LYS A 35 21.59 -18.22 -0.29
C LYS A 35 20.37 -18.71 -1.07
N GLU A 36 19.31 -19.00 -0.37
CA GLU A 36 18.07 -19.52 -0.96
C GLU A 36 17.44 -18.51 -1.93
N LEU A 37 17.43 -17.22 -1.58
CA LEU A 37 16.89 -16.19 -2.46
C LEU A 37 17.70 -16.07 -3.77
N VAL A 38 19.04 -16.09 -3.71
CA VAL A 38 19.86 -15.96 -4.90
C VAL A 38 19.82 -17.22 -5.77
N ASP A 39 19.71 -18.41 -5.15
CA ASP A 39 19.48 -19.68 -5.85
C ASP A 39 18.09 -19.69 -6.55
N GLU A 40 17.02 -19.14 -5.89
CA GLU A 40 15.67 -19.02 -6.47
C GLU A 40 15.63 -18.15 -7.72
N VAL A 41 16.47 -17.12 -7.82
CA VAL A 41 16.46 -16.15 -8.95
C VAL A 41 17.68 -16.27 -9.88
N ASP A 42 18.50 -17.29 -9.69
CA ASP A 42 19.69 -17.60 -10.48
C ASP A 42 20.66 -16.40 -10.62
N ILE A 43 21.03 -15.81 -9.48
CA ILE A 43 22.03 -14.74 -9.44
C ILE A 43 23.14 -15.06 -8.46
N ASN A 44 24.32 -14.41 -8.63
CA ASN A 44 25.42 -14.59 -7.71
C ASN A 44 25.14 -13.88 -6.38
N ARG A 45 25.54 -14.51 -5.27
CA ARG A 45 25.44 -13.95 -3.92
C ARG A 45 26.15 -12.59 -3.78
N SER A 46 27.27 -12.38 -4.46
CA SER A 46 27.97 -11.09 -4.49
C SER A 46 27.10 -9.99 -5.13
N THR A 47 26.25 -10.33 -6.11
CA THR A 47 25.31 -9.40 -6.73
C THR A 47 24.24 -8.95 -5.75
N PHE A 48 23.75 -9.83 -4.87
CA PHE A 48 22.82 -9.45 -3.81
C PHE A 48 23.45 -8.40 -2.89
N TYR A 49 24.69 -8.66 -2.41
CA TYR A 49 25.38 -7.76 -1.47
C TYR A 49 25.80 -6.41 -2.08
N LEU A 50 25.72 -6.22 -3.39
CA LEU A 50 25.85 -4.90 -4.01
C LEU A 50 24.63 -4.00 -3.74
N HIS A 51 23.48 -4.59 -3.37
CA HIS A 51 22.22 -3.88 -3.23
C HIS A 51 21.68 -3.88 -1.79
N TYR A 52 21.89 -4.97 -1.05
CA TYR A 52 21.31 -5.19 0.27
C TYR A 52 22.31 -5.86 1.21
N SER A 53 22.30 -5.49 2.48
CA SER A 53 23.14 -6.11 3.51
C SER A 53 22.64 -7.52 3.92
N ASP A 54 21.33 -7.69 3.95
CA ASP A 54 20.66 -8.93 4.31
C ASP A 54 19.19 -8.93 3.82
N ILE A 55 18.47 -10.03 4.11
CA ILE A 55 17.06 -10.21 3.71
C ILE A 55 16.14 -9.18 4.38
N TYR A 56 16.41 -8.83 5.63
CA TYR A 56 15.57 -7.90 6.39
C TYR A 56 15.70 -6.48 5.84
N GLN A 57 16.92 -6.03 5.58
CA GLN A 57 17.16 -4.73 4.98
C GLN A 57 16.57 -4.64 3.56
N MET A 58 16.60 -5.73 2.80
CA MET A 58 15.91 -5.80 1.51
C MET A 58 14.41 -5.66 1.65
N LEU A 59 13.78 -6.36 2.61
CA LEU A 59 12.34 -6.27 2.87
C LEU A 59 11.96 -4.85 3.29
N GLU A 60 12.70 -4.26 4.24
CA GLU A 60 12.49 -2.89 4.71
C GLU A 60 12.56 -1.87 3.57
N SER A 61 13.52 -2.04 2.65
CA SER A 61 13.62 -1.18 1.46
C SER A 61 12.37 -1.28 0.57
N ILE A 62 11.85 -2.49 0.36
CA ILE A 62 10.63 -2.73 -0.45
C ILE A 62 9.40 -2.13 0.22
N GLU A 63 9.26 -2.31 1.53
CA GLU A 63 8.16 -1.77 2.32
C GLU A 63 8.16 -0.24 2.30
N THR A 64 9.35 0.36 2.48
CA THR A 64 9.52 1.82 2.43
C THR A 64 9.17 2.37 1.04
N GLU A 65 9.67 1.74 -0.03
CA GLU A 65 9.35 2.14 -1.41
C GLU A 65 7.83 2.14 -1.65
N LEU A 66 7.12 1.09 -1.22
CA LEU A 66 5.65 1.01 -1.36
C LEU A 66 4.91 2.07 -0.53
N MET A 67 5.36 2.31 0.70
CA MET A 67 4.77 3.32 1.58
C MET A 67 4.95 4.72 1.00
N ASP A 68 6.14 5.02 0.49
CA ASP A 68 6.47 6.32 -0.11
C ASP A 68 5.64 6.57 -1.39
N GLU A 69 5.49 5.55 -2.26
CA GLU A 69 4.65 5.65 -3.46
C GLU A 69 3.19 5.94 -3.11
N ILE A 70 2.63 5.26 -2.11
CA ILE A 70 1.23 5.47 -1.67
C ILE A 70 1.08 6.82 -0.99
N ALA A 71 2.02 7.22 -0.12
CA ALA A 71 2.00 8.52 0.54
C ALA A 71 2.01 9.66 -0.47
N GLN A 72 2.87 9.56 -1.50
CA GLN A 72 2.94 10.53 -2.58
C GLN A 72 1.59 10.67 -3.31
N VAL A 73 0.93 9.56 -3.64
CA VAL A 73 -0.39 9.59 -4.29
C VAL A 73 -1.43 10.29 -3.43
N ILE A 74 -1.43 10.05 -2.12
CA ILE A 74 -2.38 10.71 -1.20
C ILE A 74 -2.10 12.22 -1.12
N GLU A 75 -0.83 12.63 -1.14
CA GLU A 75 -0.44 14.04 -1.12
C GLU A 75 -0.77 14.77 -2.43
N GLU A 76 -0.59 14.10 -3.57
CA GLU A 76 -0.91 14.64 -4.91
C GLU A 76 -2.42 14.77 -5.17
N HIS A 77 -3.25 14.02 -4.42
CA HIS A 77 -4.71 14.01 -4.55
C HIS A 77 -5.37 14.42 -3.23
N PRO A 78 -5.34 15.70 -2.86
CA PRO A 78 -5.94 16.16 -1.60
C PRO A 78 -7.42 15.79 -1.51
N LEU A 79 -7.84 15.26 -0.37
CA LEU A 79 -9.24 14.92 -0.12
C LEU A 79 -10.07 16.20 0.00
N ASP A 80 -10.95 16.45 -0.96
CA ASP A 80 -11.93 17.52 -0.90
C ASP A 80 -13.32 16.97 -0.60
N LEU A 81 -13.50 16.56 0.66
CA LEU A 81 -14.78 16.03 1.14
C LEU A 81 -15.88 17.10 1.21
N VAL A 82 -15.52 18.38 1.18
CA VAL A 82 -16.45 19.50 1.36
C VAL A 82 -17.03 20.01 0.04
N GLN A 83 -16.25 19.96 -1.06
CA GLN A 83 -16.65 20.49 -2.37
C GLN A 83 -17.07 19.42 -3.38
N ASN A 84 -17.49 18.22 -2.93
CA ASN A 84 -17.81 17.08 -3.79
C ASN A 84 -16.62 16.59 -4.65
N GLY A 85 -15.40 16.80 -4.21
CA GLY A 85 -14.21 16.22 -4.81
C GLY A 85 -14.25 14.69 -4.70
N SER A 86 -14.13 14.01 -5.85
CA SER A 86 -14.11 12.55 -5.84
C SER A 86 -12.75 12.02 -5.37
N SER A 87 -12.75 11.06 -4.46
CA SER A 87 -11.55 10.31 -4.05
C SER A 87 -11.11 9.30 -5.11
N TYR A 88 -11.88 9.13 -6.18
CA TYR A 88 -11.66 8.11 -7.20
C TYR A 88 -10.26 8.14 -7.83
N PRO A 89 -9.69 9.29 -8.27
CA PRO A 89 -8.35 9.29 -8.90
C PRO A 89 -7.26 8.79 -7.95
N MET A 90 -7.32 9.15 -6.67
CA MET A 90 -6.41 8.67 -5.63
C MET A 90 -6.54 7.15 -5.46
N ILE A 91 -7.77 6.66 -5.32
CA ILE A 91 -8.07 5.24 -5.11
C ILE A 91 -7.61 4.42 -6.31
N GLU A 92 -7.92 4.86 -7.54
CA GLU A 92 -7.51 4.17 -8.77
C GLU A 92 -5.98 4.09 -8.88
N HIS A 93 -5.28 5.16 -8.53
CA HIS A 93 -3.82 5.19 -8.54
C HIS A 93 -3.22 4.22 -7.49
N ILE A 94 -3.78 4.20 -6.27
CA ILE A 94 -3.37 3.23 -5.23
C ILE A 94 -3.58 1.79 -5.71
N PHE A 95 -4.75 1.44 -6.27
CA PHE A 95 -4.97 0.10 -6.81
C PHE A 95 -4.01 -0.24 -7.96
N THR A 96 -3.61 0.74 -8.77
CA THR A 96 -2.62 0.56 -9.84
C THR A 96 -1.24 0.25 -9.25
N ILE A 97 -0.81 0.95 -8.19
CA ILE A 97 0.44 0.64 -7.48
C ILE A 97 0.41 -0.78 -6.92
N LEU A 98 -0.69 -1.16 -6.27
CA LEU A 98 -0.86 -2.49 -5.70
C LEU A 98 -0.85 -3.60 -6.77
N ASP A 99 -1.45 -3.38 -7.94
CA ASP A 99 -1.43 -4.33 -9.05
C ASP A 99 -0.04 -4.49 -9.66
N ASN A 100 0.67 -3.39 -9.85
CA ASN A 100 2.05 -3.40 -10.34
C ASN A 100 3.01 -4.11 -9.37
N ASN A 101 2.67 -4.15 -8.09
CA ASN A 101 3.44 -4.76 -7.01
C ASN A 101 2.77 -6.00 -6.40
N LYS A 102 1.81 -6.60 -7.12
CA LYS A 102 0.89 -7.62 -6.60
C LYS A 102 1.56 -8.76 -5.83
N ASP A 103 2.61 -9.35 -6.39
CA ASP A 103 3.22 -10.55 -5.83
C ASP A 103 3.82 -10.29 -4.44
N ILE A 104 4.46 -9.14 -4.27
CA ILE A 104 5.00 -8.73 -2.96
C ILE A 104 3.90 -8.24 -2.02
N CYS A 105 2.86 -7.56 -2.52
CA CYS A 105 1.71 -7.17 -1.70
C CYS A 105 0.97 -8.40 -1.16
N ILE A 106 0.74 -9.44 -1.99
CA ILE A 106 0.17 -10.71 -1.55
C ILE A 106 1.06 -11.35 -0.46
N ALA A 107 2.37 -11.35 -0.67
CA ALA A 107 3.32 -11.92 0.29
C ALA A 107 3.33 -11.17 1.63
N LEU A 108 3.35 -9.83 1.60
CA LEU A 108 3.35 -8.98 2.79
C LEU A 108 2.03 -9.04 3.59
N MET A 109 0.90 -9.14 2.89
CA MET A 109 -0.45 -9.18 3.52
C MET A 109 -0.93 -10.60 3.83
N GLY A 110 -0.20 -11.62 3.39
CA GLY A 110 -0.53 -13.04 3.59
C GLY A 110 -0.21 -13.54 5.00
N SER A 111 -0.51 -14.82 5.26
CA SER A 111 -0.32 -15.46 6.57
C SER A 111 1.14 -15.51 7.05
N ASN A 112 2.09 -15.52 6.14
CA ASN A 112 3.53 -15.50 6.42
C ASN A 112 4.14 -14.09 6.33
N GLY A 113 3.30 -13.07 6.06
CA GLY A 113 3.71 -11.69 5.88
C GLY A 113 4.08 -10.98 7.18
N ASP A 114 4.50 -9.73 7.04
CA ASP A 114 4.78 -8.88 8.19
C ASP A 114 3.50 -8.17 8.67
N MET A 115 2.92 -8.66 9.78
CA MET A 115 1.78 -7.99 10.43
C MET A 115 2.09 -6.53 10.80
N GLY A 116 3.34 -6.23 11.10
CA GLY A 116 3.80 -4.87 11.39
C GLY A 116 3.74 -3.95 10.17
N PHE A 117 3.99 -4.47 8.96
CA PHE A 117 3.90 -3.70 7.72
C PHE A 117 2.48 -3.14 7.50
N VAL A 118 1.46 -4.00 7.60
CA VAL A 118 0.06 -3.56 7.43
C VAL A 118 -0.29 -2.46 8.43
N SER A 119 0.08 -2.64 9.70
CA SER A 119 -0.18 -1.62 10.74
C SER A 119 0.60 -0.31 10.49
N ARG A 120 1.85 -0.38 10.00
CA ARG A 120 2.61 0.82 9.62
C ARG A 120 1.98 1.56 8.44
N MET A 121 1.51 0.81 7.43
CA MET A 121 0.81 1.35 6.28
C MET A 121 -0.50 2.03 6.69
N GLU A 122 -1.34 1.37 7.49
CA GLU A 122 -2.57 1.92 8.03
C GLU A 122 -2.31 3.22 8.80
N LYS A 123 -1.29 3.24 9.66
CA LYS A 123 -0.91 4.43 10.41
C LYS A 123 -0.45 5.56 9.50
N MET A 124 0.40 5.29 8.51
CA MET A 124 0.88 6.30 7.56
C MET A 124 -0.27 6.92 6.78
N VAL A 125 -1.20 6.10 6.28
CA VAL A 125 -2.41 6.58 5.58
C VAL A 125 -3.26 7.41 6.53
N ALA A 126 -3.48 6.95 7.79
CA ALA A 126 -4.21 7.68 8.81
C ALA A 126 -3.62 9.07 9.07
N ASP A 127 -2.32 9.12 9.37
CA ASP A 127 -1.61 10.35 9.68
C ASP A 127 -1.67 11.35 8.50
N THR A 128 -1.61 10.85 7.26
CA THR A 128 -1.64 11.70 6.06
C THR A 128 -3.04 12.23 5.79
N VAL A 129 -4.06 11.36 5.85
CA VAL A 129 -5.46 11.74 5.62
C VAL A 129 -5.98 12.66 6.73
N LEU A 130 -5.73 12.32 8.00
CA LEU A 130 -6.19 13.16 9.12
C LEU A 130 -5.55 14.55 9.11
N ARG A 131 -4.29 14.67 8.67
CA ARG A 131 -3.67 15.99 8.44
C ARG A 131 -4.42 16.81 7.39
N GLN A 132 -4.86 16.19 6.29
CA GLN A 132 -5.64 16.89 5.25
C GLN A 132 -7.03 17.29 5.72
N LEU A 133 -7.60 16.54 6.66
CA LEU A 133 -8.92 16.80 7.23
C LEU A 133 -8.86 17.77 8.42
N SER A 134 -7.68 17.96 9.03
CA SER A 134 -7.52 18.89 10.15
C SER A 134 -7.89 20.31 9.75
N GLY A 135 -8.73 20.96 10.57
CA GLY A 135 -9.26 22.29 10.30
C GLY A 135 -10.50 22.34 9.40
N LYS A 136 -10.93 21.22 8.80
CA LYS A 136 -12.19 21.13 8.06
C LYS A 136 -13.38 20.71 8.93
N PHE A 137 -13.12 20.20 10.12
CA PHE A 137 -14.12 19.75 11.09
C PHE A 137 -13.84 20.35 12.48
N ALA A 138 -14.88 20.46 13.32
CA ALA A 138 -14.71 20.90 14.70
C ALA A 138 -13.75 19.96 15.45
N ALA A 139 -12.86 20.52 16.28
CA ALA A 139 -11.79 19.79 16.97
C ALA A 139 -12.30 18.65 17.89
N ASP A 140 -13.56 18.72 18.33
CA ASP A 140 -14.17 17.77 19.27
C ASP A 140 -15.04 16.70 18.56
N ASN A 141 -15.00 16.61 17.23
CA ASN A 141 -15.84 15.65 16.52
C ASN A 141 -15.16 14.28 16.41
N HIS A 142 -15.24 13.48 17.48
CA HIS A 142 -14.73 12.11 17.52
C HIS A 142 -15.37 11.16 16.48
N ASP A 143 -16.56 11.47 15.98
CA ASP A 143 -17.22 10.64 14.96
C ASP A 143 -16.44 10.63 13.65
N VAL A 144 -15.69 11.70 13.33
CA VAL A 144 -14.78 11.73 12.17
C VAL A 144 -13.74 10.62 12.25
N GLU A 145 -13.17 10.39 13.43
CA GLU A 145 -12.16 9.34 13.65
C GLU A 145 -12.76 7.95 13.45
N TYR A 146 -14.00 7.71 13.93
CA TYR A 146 -14.69 6.43 13.75
C TYR A 146 -15.08 6.17 12.29
N VAL A 147 -15.62 7.17 11.61
CA VAL A 147 -15.97 7.06 10.17
C VAL A 147 -14.70 6.82 9.35
N TYR A 148 -13.64 7.55 9.64
CA TYR A 148 -12.34 7.34 9.00
C TYR A 148 -11.82 5.91 9.24
N ALA A 149 -11.79 5.45 10.49
CA ALA A 149 -11.33 4.09 10.83
C ALA A 149 -12.16 3.02 10.11
N PHE A 150 -13.49 3.20 10.01
CA PHE A 150 -14.37 2.31 9.26
C PHE A 150 -14.01 2.27 7.77
N CYS A 151 -13.84 3.43 7.14
CA CYS A 151 -13.47 3.53 5.72
C CYS A 151 -12.08 2.90 5.46
N LEU A 152 -11.08 3.21 6.29
CA LEU A 152 -9.74 2.67 6.15
C LEU A 152 -9.71 1.14 6.26
N ASN A 153 -10.32 0.59 7.31
CA ASN A 153 -10.39 -0.87 7.50
C ASN A 153 -11.18 -1.55 6.38
N GLY A 154 -12.26 -0.90 5.90
CA GLY A 154 -13.02 -1.35 4.73
C GLY A 154 -12.14 -1.42 3.48
N CYS A 155 -11.36 -0.38 3.19
CA CYS A 155 -10.41 -0.35 2.07
C CYS A 155 -9.36 -1.45 2.19
N VAL A 156 -8.75 -1.62 3.36
CA VAL A 156 -7.76 -2.69 3.61
C VAL A 156 -8.38 -4.08 3.40
N GLY A 157 -9.62 -4.28 3.88
CA GLY A 157 -10.37 -5.51 3.65
C GLY A 157 -10.64 -5.79 2.18
N MET A 158 -11.04 -4.78 1.40
CA MET A 158 -11.25 -4.88 -0.05
C MET A 158 -9.96 -5.19 -0.80
N ILE A 159 -8.86 -4.53 -0.46
CA ILE A 159 -7.54 -4.78 -1.04
C ILE A 159 -7.13 -6.24 -0.79
N LYS A 160 -7.24 -6.73 0.45
CA LYS A 160 -6.93 -8.12 0.79
C LYS A 160 -7.78 -9.11 0.00
N ALA A 161 -9.08 -8.90 -0.05
CA ALA A 161 -10.00 -9.76 -0.80
C ALA A 161 -9.69 -9.76 -2.31
N TRP A 162 -9.44 -8.58 -2.88
CA TRP A 162 -9.11 -8.44 -4.30
C TRP A 162 -7.77 -9.10 -4.65
N LEU A 163 -6.70 -8.86 -3.87
CA LEU A 163 -5.39 -9.47 -4.10
C LEU A 163 -5.40 -11.00 -3.95
N SER A 164 -6.26 -11.53 -3.07
CA SER A 164 -6.37 -12.97 -2.81
C SER A 164 -7.32 -13.69 -3.78
N SER A 165 -8.06 -12.97 -4.63
CA SER A 165 -9.01 -13.55 -5.56
C SER A 165 -8.30 -14.22 -6.75
N GLU A 166 -8.71 -15.43 -7.11
CA GLU A 166 -8.27 -16.11 -8.34
C GLU A 166 -8.79 -15.40 -9.60
N HIS A 167 -10.00 -14.84 -9.53
CA HIS A 167 -10.65 -14.07 -10.59
C HIS A 167 -10.74 -12.60 -10.19
N ARG A 168 -9.59 -11.90 -10.24
CA ARG A 168 -9.53 -10.49 -9.85
C ARG A 168 -10.22 -9.61 -10.88
N GLU A 169 -11.06 -8.73 -10.37
CA GLU A 169 -11.61 -7.61 -11.13
C GLU A 169 -10.50 -6.65 -11.59
N SER A 170 -10.79 -5.86 -12.62
CA SER A 170 -9.85 -4.82 -13.06
C SER A 170 -9.60 -3.78 -11.96
N THR A 171 -8.42 -3.16 -11.99
CA THR A 171 -8.08 -2.05 -11.06
C THR A 171 -9.14 -0.94 -11.10
N LYS A 172 -9.65 -0.62 -12.29
CA LYS A 172 -10.71 0.34 -12.48
C LYS A 172 -11.99 -0.05 -11.76
N HIS A 173 -12.47 -1.29 -11.94
CA HIS A 173 -13.71 -1.76 -11.33
C HIS A 173 -13.63 -1.75 -9.80
N ILE A 174 -12.53 -2.27 -9.23
CA ILE A 174 -12.38 -2.31 -7.77
C ILE A 174 -12.21 -0.91 -7.18
N ALA A 175 -11.55 0.00 -7.89
CA ALA A 175 -11.44 1.41 -7.50
C ALA A 175 -12.80 2.11 -7.51
N GLU A 176 -13.61 1.93 -8.56
CA GLU A 176 -14.97 2.46 -8.64
C GLU A 176 -15.86 1.93 -7.50
N LEU A 177 -15.77 0.64 -7.20
CA LEU A 177 -16.52 0.03 -6.10
C LEU A 177 -16.10 0.60 -4.76
N THR A 178 -14.77 0.69 -4.51
CA THR A 178 -14.22 1.26 -3.27
C THR A 178 -14.65 2.71 -3.08
N ASN A 179 -14.53 3.52 -4.14
CA ASN A 179 -14.93 4.93 -4.10
C ASN A 179 -16.41 5.09 -3.75
N ARG A 180 -17.31 4.31 -4.38
CA ARG A 180 -18.74 4.33 -4.04
C ARG A 180 -19.03 3.97 -2.60
N MET A 181 -18.29 3.01 -2.03
CA MET A 181 -18.45 2.63 -0.62
C MET A 181 -18.04 3.78 0.30
N ILE A 182 -16.93 4.45 0.02
CA ILE A 182 -16.46 5.60 0.78
C ILE A 182 -17.47 6.76 0.64
N GLU A 183 -17.87 7.13 -0.57
CA GLU A 183 -18.81 8.22 -0.82
C GLU A 183 -20.15 7.98 -0.10
N ASN A 184 -20.73 6.77 -0.21
CA ASN A 184 -21.98 6.45 0.47
C ASN A 184 -21.85 6.51 2.00
N THR A 185 -20.71 6.08 2.56
CA THR A 185 -20.49 6.12 4.00
C THR A 185 -20.28 7.55 4.50
N THR A 186 -19.56 8.38 3.75
CA THR A 186 -19.19 9.74 4.19
C THR A 186 -20.26 10.77 3.87
N HIS A 187 -21.06 10.57 2.82
CA HIS A 187 -22.05 11.55 2.33
C HIS A 187 -23.08 11.94 3.40
N ASP A 188 -23.73 10.97 4.05
CA ASP A 188 -24.75 11.25 5.05
C ASP A 188 -24.12 11.80 6.34
N PHE A 189 -22.92 11.33 6.68
CA PHE A 189 -22.16 11.82 7.82
C PHE A 189 -21.79 13.31 7.65
N LEU A 190 -21.26 13.69 6.50
CA LEU A 190 -20.83 15.06 6.20
C LEU A 190 -22.02 16.06 6.18
N ARG A 191 -23.20 15.60 5.80
CA ARG A 191 -24.42 16.42 5.83
C ARG A 191 -24.92 16.75 7.22
N GLN A 192 -24.58 15.93 8.20
CA GLN A 192 -25.02 16.10 9.59
C GLN A 192 -24.07 16.98 10.40
N ILE A 193 -22.89 17.29 9.85
CA ILE A 193 -21.95 18.20 10.50
C ILE A 193 -22.39 19.63 10.21
N PRO A 194 -22.74 20.44 11.23
CA PRO A 194 -23.07 21.84 11.01
C PRO A 194 -21.88 22.54 10.35
N ASN A 195 -22.12 23.29 9.29
CA ASN A 195 -21.09 24.10 8.63
C ASN A 195 -20.35 24.92 9.68
N ALA A 196 -19.05 24.65 9.82
CA ALA A 196 -18.14 25.46 10.62
C ALA A 196 -17.85 26.79 9.89
#